data_94bd15cbdc6a7a3653e909dc2490cc76
#
_entry.id   94bd15cbdc6a7a3653e909dc2490cc76
#
_cell.length_a   1.000
_cell.length_b   1.000
_cell.length_c   1.000
_cell.angle_alpha   90.00
_cell.angle_beta   90.00
_cell.angle_gamma   90.00
#
_symmetry.space_group_name_H-M   'P 1'
#
loop_
_entity.id
_entity.type
_entity.pdbx_description
1 polymer ?
#
loop_
_entity_poly.entity_id
_entity_poly.type
_entity_poly.pdbx_seq_one_letter_code
_entity_poly.pdbx_strand_id
1 'polypeptide(L)'
;MKMKRVMFSTCCMALFSISVMAQTTNSTTEPQKADPAAWNMLKSARETSQTLPTNFAGVTFDVVLNDNGKIAKGSINYEAGKSAEIKVEGLDEEAKGWLNDQTMSIIAHRRGGDFSKGDGRHPITFAEDDNSPAGRRIAINDQMKSHYRVRDNVVAEVDRTMGADHFIIDVLETTKTPEGKNLPRHFTVTYFDAKSGAVKRAETFTDEYKLVDGVWFPASRRMFRAENGKVVTRVIEFRNPRIRFNNEQAAR
;
A
#
# COMPACT_ATOMS: atom_id res chain seq x y z
N MET A 1 -20.28 41.49 21.05
CA MET A 1 -20.32 42.87 20.54
C MET A 1 -19.07 43.60 20.96
N LYS A 2 -18.30 44.09 20.04
CA LYS A 2 -17.17 45.02 19.95
C LYS A 2 -15.98 44.45 19.21
N MET A 3 -16.03 44.75 17.91
CA MET A 3 -14.86 44.76 17.01
C MET A 3 -13.84 45.80 17.52
N LYS A 4 -12.55 45.43 17.53
CA LYS A 4 -11.47 46.43 17.54
C LYS A 4 -10.67 46.29 16.25
N ARG A 5 -10.86 47.29 15.37
CA ARG A 5 -9.94 47.62 14.28
C ARG A 5 -8.64 48.14 14.90
N VAL A 6 -7.50 47.69 14.39
CA VAL A 6 -6.24 48.40 14.57
C VAL A 6 -5.62 48.64 13.20
N MET A 7 -5.20 49.86 13.07
CA MET A 7 -4.80 50.62 11.88
C MET A 7 -3.52 50.15 11.23
N PHE A 8 -3.49 50.37 9.93
CA PHE A 8 -2.32 50.44 9.07
C PHE A 8 -1.28 51.42 9.60
N SER A 9 -0.01 51.05 9.56
CA SER A 9 1.09 51.99 9.53
C SER A 9 1.95 51.68 8.34
N THR A 10 1.90 52.57 7.37
CA THR A 10 2.71 52.67 6.19
C THR A 10 4.09 53.17 6.59
N CYS A 11 5.16 52.47 6.25
CA CYS A 11 6.48 53.06 6.24
C CYS A 11 7.17 52.67 4.90
N CYS A 12 7.44 53.71 4.14
CA CYS A 12 8.11 53.71 2.84
C CYS A 12 9.63 53.57 2.96
N MET A 13 10.23 53.14 1.82
CA MET A 13 11.63 53.31 1.33
C MET A 13 12.65 52.30 1.83
N ALA A 14 13.33 51.52 0.96
CA ALA A 14 14.20 51.99 -0.11
C ALA A 14 14.49 50.84 -1.10
N LEU A 15 14.48 51.15 -2.37
CA LEU A 15 14.91 50.33 -3.50
C LEU A 15 16.43 50.10 -3.45
N PHE A 16 16.85 48.86 -3.26
CA PHE A 16 18.15 48.39 -3.70
C PHE A 16 17.92 47.21 -4.64
N SER A 17 18.00 47.50 -5.94
CA SER A 17 17.96 46.50 -7.00
C SER A 17 19.27 45.73 -7.04
N ILE A 18 19.32 44.58 -6.37
CA ILE A 18 20.38 43.59 -6.62
C ILE A 18 19.80 42.62 -7.63
N SER A 19 20.21 42.76 -8.90
CA SER A 19 19.97 41.78 -9.95
C SER A 19 20.77 40.53 -9.61
N VAL A 20 20.17 39.60 -8.88
CA VAL A 20 20.66 38.22 -8.78
C VAL A 20 20.27 37.56 -10.10
N MET A 21 21.27 37.40 -11.00
CA MET A 21 21.13 36.48 -12.12
C MET A 21 20.92 35.07 -11.55
N ALA A 22 19.67 34.66 -11.48
CA ALA A 22 19.33 33.25 -11.24
C ALA A 22 19.84 32.48 -12.47
N GLN A 23 20.97 31.80 -12.31
CA GLN A 23 21.36 30.74 -13.22
C GLN A 23 20.34 29.62 -13.02
N THR A 24 19.35 29.58 -13.90
CA THR A 24 18.51 28.41 -14.11
C THR A 24 19.43 27.31 -14.66
N THR A 25 19.98 26.52 -13.76
CA THR A 25 20.52 25.22 -14.14
C THR A 25 19.33 24.40 -14.58
N ASN A 26 19.02 24.39 -15.87
CA ASN A 26 18.21 23.36 -16.50
C ASN A 26 18.97 22.04 -16.32
N SER A 27 18.73 21.38 -15.21
CA SER A 27 19.02 19.96 -15.05
C SER A 27 18.08 19.22 -15.99
N THR A 28 18.46 19.12 -17.24
CA THR A 28 17.94 18.11 -18.17
C THR A 28 18.40 16.78 -17.60
N THR A 29 17.59 16.21 -16.70
CA THR A 29 17.76 14.82 -16.25
C THR A 29 17.59 13.99 -17.51
N GLU A 30 18.68 13.47 -18.08
CA GLU A 30 18.57 12.47 -19.15
C GLU A 30 17.62 11.37 -18.69
N PRO A 31 16.77 10.79 -19.58
CA PRO A 31 15.90 9.71 -19.20
C PRO A 31 16.73 8.58 -18.61
N GLN A 32 16.47 8.25 -17.35
CA GLN A 32 17.22 7.26 -16.59
C GLN A 32 17.14 5.93 -17.35
N LYS A 33 18.30 5.46 -17.84
CA LYS A 33 18.40 4.22 -18.61
C LYS A 33 18.05 3.06 -17.70
N ALA A 34 17.07 2.22 -18.10
CA ALA A 34 16.68 1.05 -17.34
C ALA A 34 17.88 0.08 -17.15
N ASP A 35 17.99 -0.49 -15.95
CA ASP A 35 18.95 -1.55 -15.63
C ASP A 35 18.28 -2.92 -15.75
N PRO A 36 18.67 -3.77 -16.71
CA PRO A 36 18.07 -5.10 -16.89
C PRO A 36 18.22 -5.99 -15.65
N ALA A 37 19.28 -5.85 -14.86
CA ALA A 37 19.48 -6.67 -13.67
C ALA A 37 18.51 -6.25 -12.55
N ALA A 38 18.31 -4.94 -12.34
CA ALA A 38 17.31 -4.42 -11.40
C ALA A 38 15.89 -4.81 -11.83
N TRP A 39 15.57 -4.69 -13.12
CA TRP A 39 14.29 -5.10 -13.69
C TRP A 39 14.02 -6.61 -13.46
N ASN A 40 14.99 -7.47 -13.77
CA ASN A 40 14.87 -8.91 -13.56
C ASN A 40 14.75 -9.29 -12.09
N MET A 41 15.49 -8.62 -11.20
CA MET A 41 15.41 -8.86 -9.76
C MET A 41 14.00 -8.56 -9.24
N LEU A 42 13.42 -7.41 -9.59
CA LEU A 42 12.06 -7.06 -9.14
C LEU A 42 11.01 -7.99 -9.76
N LYS A 43 11.14 -8.31 -11.05
CA LYS A 43 10.26 -9.28 -11.72
C LYS A 43 10.25 -10.62 -10.99
N SER A 44 11.42 -11.20 -10.73
CA SER A 44 11.55 -12.47 -10.02
C SER A 44 10.89 -12.41 -8.65
N ALA A 45 11.12 -11.35 -7.88
CA ALA A 45 10.49 -11.17 -6.56
C ALA A 45 8.95 -11.06 -6.65
N ARG A 46 8.43 -10.39 -7.68
CA ARG A 46 6.98 -10.33 -7.93
C ARG A 46 6.38 -11.68 -8.32
N GLU A 47 7.09 -12.46 -9.12
CA GLU A 47 6.66 -13.79 -9.56
C GLU A 47 6.60 -14.82 -8.44
N THR A 48 7.35 -14.63 -7.35
CA THR A 48 7.25 -15.46 -6.15
C THR A 48 6.05 -15.14 -5.26
N SER A 49 5.38 -14.00 -5.46
CA SER A 49 4.21 -13.62 -4.67
C SER A 49 2.98 -14.46 -5.04
N GLN A 50 2.22 -14.87 -4.03
CA GLN A 50 0.93 -15.54 -4.22
C GLN A 50 -0.12 -14.52 -4.64
N THR A 51 -0.65 -14.66 -5.84
CA THR A 51 -1.68 -13.79 -6.41
C THR A 51 -3.04 -14.47 -6.45
N LEU A 52 -4.08 -13.68 -6.65
CA LEU A 52 -5.41 -14.19 -7.01
C LEU A 52 -5.37 -14.74 -8.45
N PRO A 53 -6.16 -15.77 -8.77
CA PRO A 53 -6.27 -16.28 -10.13
C PRO A 53 -6.73 -15.20 -11.12
N THR A 54 -6.33 -15.30 -12.37
CA THR A 54 -6.68 -14.33 -13.42
C THR A 54 -8.18 -14.25 -13.70
N ASN A 55 -8.90 -15.38 -13.49
CA ASN A 55 -10.35 -15.46 -13.62
C ASN A 55 -11.12 -15.15 -12.32
N PHE A 56 -10.46 -14.64 -11.29
CA PHE A 56 -11.13 -14.21 -10.06
C PHE A 56 -12.16 -13.12 -10.34
N ALA A 57 -13.45 -13.42 -10.10
CA ALA A 57 -14.57 -12.53 -10.35
C ALA A 57 -15.10 -11.83 -9.10
N GLY A 58 -14.75 -12.34 -7.91
CA GLY A 58 -15.19 -11.74 -6.67
C GLY A 58 -15.23 -12.71 -5.50
N VAL A 59 -15.67 -12.21 -4.37
CA VAL A 59 -15.79 -12.99 -3.14
C VAL A 59 -16.92 -12.45 -2.26
N THR A 60 -17.64 -13.34 -1.59
CA THR A 60 -18.54 -13.01 -0.47
C THR A 60 -18.01 -13.69 0.78
N PHE A 61 -18.12 -13.05 1.93
CA PHE A 61 -17.76 -13.64 3.21
C PHE A 61 -18.51 -12.96 4.36
N ASP A 62 -18.72 -13.71 5.43
CA ASP A 62 -19.12 -13.13 6.69
C ASP A 62 -17.92 -12.52 7.40
N VAL A 63 -18.13 -11.44 8.12
CA VAL A 63 -17.08 -10.73 8.84
C VAL A 63 -17.46 -10.57 10.32
N VAL A 64 -16.47 -10.80 11.18
CA VAL A 64 -16.51 -10.36 12.58
C VAL A 64 -15.38 -9.38 12.79
N LEU A 65 -15.72 -8.12 13.10
CA LEU A 65 -14.77 -7.09 13.45
C LEU A 65 -14.79 -6.90 14.96
N ASN A 66 -13.63 -7.02 15.60
CA ASN A 66 -13.38 -6.52 16.94
C ASN A 66 -12.62 -5.20 16.83
N ASP A 67 -13.26 -4.09 17.18
CA ASP A 67 -12.67 -2.76 17.21
C ASP A 67 -12.49 -2.31 18.66
N ASN A 68 -11.28 -2.44 19.19
CA ASN A 68 -10.97 -2.11 20.60
C ASN A 68 -11.93 -2.74 21.61
N GLY A 69 -12.34 -3.98 21.40
CA GLY A 69 -13.29 -4.71 22.26
C GLY A 69 -14.75 -4.59 21.83
N LYS A 70 -15.12 -3.66 20.96
CA LYS A 70 -16.46 -3.59 20.37
C LYS A 70 -16.58 -4.58 19.22
N ILE A 71 -17.52 -5.50 19.31
CA ILE A 71 -17.75 -6.53 18.30
C ILE A 71 -18.85 -6.08 17.34
N ALA A 72 -18.57 -6.12 16.05
CA ALA A 72 -19.53 -5.94 14.97
C ALA A 72 -19.51 -7.16 14.05
N LYS A 73 -20.64 -7.51 13.48
CA LYS A 73 -20.81 -8.69 12.61
C LYS A 73 -21.62 -8.30 11.38
N GLY A 74 -21.36 -8.98 10.27
CA GLY A 74 -22.09 -8.77 9.04
C GLY A 74 -21.49 -9.53 7.89
N SER A 75 -21.69 -9.02 6.69
CA SER A 75 -21.18 -9.62 5.46
C SER A 75 -20.57 -8.59 4.55
N ILE A 76 -19.66 -9.05 3.71
CA ILE A 76 -19.03 -8.27 2.67
C ILE A 76 -19.18 -9.01 1.34
N ASN A 77 -19.60 -8.27 0.31
CA ASN A 77 -19.65 -8.75 -1.06
C ASN A 77 -18.75 -7.86 -1.93
N TYR A 78 -17.77 -8.48 -2.56
CA TYR A 78 -16.89 -7.82 -3.51
C TYR A 78 -17.04 -8.45 -4.89
N GLU A 79 -17.22 -7.61 -5.91
CA GLU A 79 -17.14 -7.99 -7.31
C GLU A 79 -15.94 -7.31 -7.99
N ALA A 80 -15.26 -8.03 -8.86
CA ALA A 80 -14.10 -7.49 -9.57
C ALA A 80 -14.47 -6.22 -10.37
N GLY A 81 -13.70 -5.15 -10.15
CA GLY A 81 -13.94 -3.86 -10.79
C GLY A 81 -14.95 -2.93 -10.09
N LYS A 82 -15.58 -3.40 -8.99
CA LYS A 82 -16.52 -2.60 -8.20
C LYS A 82 -15.98 -2.32 -6.79
N SER A 83 -16.60 -1.38 -6.09
CA SER A 83 -16.41 -1.19 -4.65
C SER A 83 -17.04 -2.35 -3.88
N ALA A 84 -16.48 -2.66 -2.69
CA ALA A 84 -17.07 -3.67 -1.82
C ALA A 84 -18.38 -3.16 -1.22
N GLU A 85 -19.40 -4.03 -1.20
CA GLU A 85 -20.64 -3.80 -0.47
C GLU A 85 -20.48 -4.33 0.95
N ILE A 86 -20.54 -3.45 1.96
CA ILE A 86 -20.34 -3.78 3.37
C ILE A 86 -21.67 -3.65 4.11
N LYS A 87 -22.16 -4.77 4.64
CA LYS A 87 -23.36 -4.88 5.46
C LYS A 87 -22.97 -5.31 6.87
N VAL A 88 -22.43 -4.38 7.65
CA VAL A 88 -21.99 -4.59 9.03
C VAL A 88 -22.67 -3.57 9.92
N GLU A 89 -23.44 -4.05 10.88
CA GLU A 89 -24.16 -3.19 11.82
C GLU A 89 -23.28 -2.79 13.01
N GLY A 90 -23.57 -1.63 13.59
CA GLY A 90 -22.94 -1.16 14.82
C GLY A 90 -21.55 -0.55 14.64
N LEU A 91 -21.09 -0.35 13.40
CA LEU A 91 -19.86 0.41 13.11
C LEU A 91 -20.17 1.90 12.97
N ASP A 92 -19.25 2.73 13.45
CA ASP A 92 -19.20 4.14 13.05
C ASP A 92 -18.58 4.27 11.64
N GLU A 93 -18.65 5.47 11.07
CA GLU A 93 -18.18 5.71 9.70
C GLU A 93 -16.65 5.52 9.56
N GLU A 94 -15.86 5.79 10.59
CA GLU A 94 -14.41 5.57 10.58
C GLU A 94 -14.09 4.08 10.51
N ALA A 95 -14.68 3.27 11.37
CA ALA A 95 -14.47 1.83 11.39
C ALA A 95 -14.99 1.15 10.11
N LYS A 96 -16.10 1.63 9.56
CA LYS A 96 -16.66 1.14 8.29
C LYS A 96 -15.76 1.49 7.10
N GLY A 97 -15.27 2.73 7.05
CA GLY A 97 -14.29 3.16 6.04
C GLY A 97 -13.01 2.34 6.12
N TRP A 98 -12.47 2.16 7.33
CA TRP A 98 -11.30 1.32 7.54
C TRP A 98 -11.51 -0.13 7.07
N LEU A 99 -12.67 -0.74 7.42
CA LEU A 99 -12.99 -2.10 6.99
C LEU A 99 -13.06 -2.24 5.46
N ASN A 100 -13.63 -1.22 4.79
CA ASN A 100 -13.64 -1.15 3.33
C ASN A 100 -12.21 -1.11 2.77
N ASP A 101 -11.37 -0.23 3.30
CA ASP A 101 -9.98 -0.06 2.85
C ASP A 101 -9.17 -1.35 3.04
N GLN A 102 -9.36 -2.05 4.17
CA GLN A 102 -8.71 -3.33 4.40
C GLN A 102 -9.19 -4.40 3.41
N THR A 103 -10.48 -4.46 3.12
CA THR A 103 -11.05 -5.39 2.15
C THR A 103 -10.48 -5.14 0.75
N MET A 104 -10.47 -3.88 0.33
CA MET A 104 -9.93 -3.49 -0.97
C MET A 104 -8.42 -3.74 -1.06
N SER A 105 -7.67 -3.43 0.00
CA SER A 105 -6.22 -3.67 0.08
C SER A 105 -5.87 -5.15 -0.08
N ILE A 106 -6.54 -6.04 0.65
CA ILE A 106 -6.35 -7.50 0.58
C ILE A 106 -6.52 -8.02 -0.85
N ILE A 107 -7.48 -7.48 -1.59
CA ILE A 107 -7.78 -7.89 -2.96
C ILE A 107 -6.83 -7.24 -3.95
N ALA A 108 -6.65 -5.91 -3.87
CA ALA A 108 -5.87 -5.13 -4.83
C ALA A 108 -4.39 -5.56 -4.86
N HIS A 109 -3.79 -5.74 -3.69
CA HIS A 109 -2.37 -6.13 -3.59
C HIS A 109 -2.08 -7.56 -4.03
N ARG A 110 -3.13 -8.36 -4.22
CA ARG A 110 -3.02 -9.75 -4.64
C ARG A 110 -3.50 -10.00 -6.06
N ARG A 111 -3.85 -8.96 -6.80
CA ARG A 111 -4.16 -9.10 -8.22
C ARG A 111 -2.90 -9.52 -8.96
N GLY A 112 -3.01 -10.64 -9.68
CA GLY A 112 -2.01 -11.05 -10.66
C GLY A 112 -2.01 -10.12 -11.86
N GLY A 113 -0.97 -10.20 -12.67
CA GLY A 113 -0.85 -9.44 -13.91
C GLY A 113 0.53 -9.60 -14.52
N ASP A 114 0.63 -9.18 -15.77
CA ASP A 114 1.91 -9.13 -16.48
C ASP A 114 2.79 -8.01 -15.87
N PHE A 115 3.95 -8.40 -15.36
CA PHE A 115 4.90 -7.47 -14.75
C PHE A 115 5.28 -6.34 -15.72
N SER A 116 5.44 -6.63 -17.00
CA SER A 116 5.82 -5.65 -18.03
C SER A 116 4.76 -4.58 -18.27
N LYS A 117 3.48 -4.86 -17.93
CA LYS A 117 2.37 -3.92 -18.00
C LYS A 117 2.13 -3.16 -16.69
N GLY A 118 2.69 -3.66 -15.59
CA GLY A 118 2.67 -3.05 -14.27
C GLY A 118 3.93 -2.23 -13.97
N ASP A 119 4.63 -2.59 -12.90
CA ASP A 119 5.86 -1.91 -12.47
C ASP A 119 6.94 -1.93 -13.57
N GLY A 120 7.06 -3.03 -14.31
CA GLY A 120 8.06 -3.25 -15.35
C GLY A 120 7.92 -2.40 -16.63
N ARG A 121 6.83 -1.63 -16.77
CA ARG A 121 6.67 -0.65 -17.86
C ARG A 121 7.47 0.63 -17.66
N HIS A 122 7.92 0.88 -16.42
CA HIS A 122 8.71 2.04 -16.06
C HIS A 122 10.21 1.72 -16.10
N PRO A 123 11.09 2.70 -16.29
CA PRO A 123 12.51 2.52 -16.06
C PRO A 123 12.79 2.10 -14.62
N ILE A 124 13.50 0.99 -14.46
CA ILE A 124 13.87 0.41 -13.16
C ILE A 124 15.38 0.38 -13.08
N THR A 125 15.95 0.86 -11.98
CA THR A 125 17.39 0.91 -11.75
C THR A 125 17.71 0.48 -10.31
N PHE A 126 18.94 0.05 -10.06
CA PHE A 126 19.40 0.00 -8.68
C PHE A 126 19.56 1.41 -8.13
N ALA A 127 19.10 1.63 -6.92
CA ALA A 127 19.45 2.80 -6.14
C ALA A 127 20.82 2.60 -5.48
N GLU A 128 21.33 3.61 -4.79
CA GLU A 128 22.54 3.50 -3.99
C GLU A 128 22.43 2.35 -3.00
N ASP A 129 23.51 1.58 -2.85
CA ASP A 129 23.58 0.48 -1.92
C ASP A 129 23.91 1.02 -0.52
N ASP A 130 22.96 0.91 0.38
CA ASP A 130 23.08 1.35 1.76
C ASP A 130 23.34 0.20 2.74
N ASN A 131 23.63 -1.00 2.23
CA ASN A 131 23.85 -2.22 3.02
C ASN A 131 22.71 -2.53 4.00
N SER A 132 21.47 -2.10 3.69
CA SER A 132 20.32 -2.34 4.55
C SER A 132 20.01 -3.84 4.67
N PRO A 133 19.74 -4.35 5.89
CA PRO A 133 19.30 -5.73 6.08
C PRO A 133 17.94 -6.03 5.45
N ALA A 134 17.18 -5.01 5.04
CA ALA A 134 15.93 -5.16 4.30
C ALA A 134 16.15 -5.53 2.82
N GLY A 135 17.39 -5.55 2.33
CA GLY A 135 17.78 -6.01 1.00
C GLY A 135 18.11 -4.90 0.01
N ARG A 136 18.39 -5.30 -1.23
CA ARG A 136 18.86 -4.41 -2.29
C ARG A 136 17.78 -3.42 -2.72
N ARG A 137 18.10 -2.12 -2.70
CA ARG A 137 17.17 -1.05 -3.07
C ARG A 137 17.10 -0.87 -4.59
N ILE A 138 15.87 -0.77 -5.10
CA ILE A 138 15.51 -0.58 -6.51
C ILE A 138 14.65 0.67 -6.60
N ALA A 139 14.96 1.54 -7.56
CA ALA A 139 14.16 2.72 -7.87
C ALA A 139 13.32 2.47 -9.14
N ILE A 140 12.07 2.89 -9.12
CA ILE A 140 11.16 2.87 -10.27
C ILE A 140 10.86 4.32 -10.63
N ASN A 141 11.11 4.70 -11.87
CA ASN A 141 10.80 6.04 -12.36
C ASN A 141 9.32 6.16 -12.72
N ASP A 142 8.46 6.10 -11.71
CA ASP A 142 7.01 6.26 -11.81
C ASP A 142 6.54 7.56 -11.11
N GLN A 143 5.25 7.86 -11.24
CA GLN A 143 4.66 9.06 -10.63
C GLN A 143 4.66 9.04 -9.10
N MET A 144 4.73 7.85 -8.49
CA MET A 144 4.77 7.66 -7.04
C MET A 144 6.19 7.70 -6.47
N LYS A 145 7.22 7.91 -7.32
CA LYS A 145 8.63 7.88 -6.94
C LYS A 145 8.97 6.61 -6.15
N SER A 146 8.49 5.47 -6.66
CA SER A 146 8.53 4.21 -5.95
C SER A 146 9.96 3.70 -5.77
N HIS A 147 10.25 3.23 -4.55
CA HIS A 147 11.42 2.41 -4.27
C HIS A 147 10.96 1.09 -3.67
N TYR A 148 11.66 0.02 -4.03
CA TYR A 148 11.45 -1.29 -3.44
C TYR A 148 12.76 -1.82 -2.90
N ARG A 149 12.67 -2.68 -1.88
CA ARG A 149 13.79 -3.56 -1.52
C ARG A 149 13.44 -4.98 -1.80
N VAL A 150 14.42 -5.68 -2.35
CA VAL A 150 14.30 -7.11 -2.62
C VAL A 150 15.34 -7.85 -1.78
N ARG A 151 14.87 -8.83 -1.00
CA ARG A 151 15.66 -9.73 -0.20
C ARG A 151 15.15 -11.16 -0.40
N ASP A 152 16.05 -12.10 -0.62
CA ASP A 152 15.72 -13.53 -0.79
C ASP A 152 14.60 -13.78 -1.83
N ASN A 153 14.64 -13.03 -2.90
CA ASN A 153 13.64 -13.04 -3.97
C ASN A 153 12.20 -12.69 -3.49
N VAL A 154 12.08 -11.88 -2.46
CA VAL A 154 10.83 -11.34 -1.92
C VAL A 154 10.92 -9.82 -1.92
N VAL A 155 9.81 -9.13 -2.26
CA VAL A 155 9.68 -7.70 -2.04
C VAL A 155 9.55 -7.48 -0.53
N ALA A 156 10.62 -7.01 0.10
CA ALA A 156 10.71 -6.81 1.54
C ALA A 156 10.28 -5.41 1.98
N GLU A 157 10.38 -4.42 1.09
CA GLU A 157 9.96 -3.04 1.37
C GLU A 157 9.31 -2.43 0.12
N VAL A 158 8.29 -1.61 0.34
CA VAL A 158 7.66 -0.74 -0.66
C VAL A 158 7.61 0.67 -0.10
N ASP A 159 8.28 1.60 -0.75
CA ASP A 159 8.35 3.02 -0.41
C ASP A 159 7.71 3.83 -1.54
N ARG A 160 6.66 4.62 -1.24
CA ARG A 160 5.87 5.36 -2.23
C ARG A 160 5.37 6.69 -1.71
N THR A 161 5.23 7.64 -2.63
CA THR A 161 4.59 8.93 -2.35
C THR A 161 3.32 9.07 -3.18
N MET A 162 2.19 9.33 -2.53
CA MET A 162 0.89 9.58 -3.15
C MET A 162 0.30 10.90 -2.64
N GLY A 163 0.39 11.94 -3.45
CA GLY A 163 -0.09 13.27 -3.05
C GLY A 163 0.64 13.82 -1.82
N ALA A 164 -0.09 14.04 -0.73
CA ALA A 164 0.44 14.56 0.52
C ALA A 164 1.00 13.48 1.47
N ASP A 165 0.83 12.21 1.12
CA ASP A 165 1.27 11.09 1.94
C ASP A 165 2.47 10.39 1.29
N HIS A 166 3.48 10.14 2.11
CA HIS A 166 4.55 9.21 1.85
C HIS A 166 4.36 8.01 2.77
N PHE A 167 4.50 6.80 2.27
CA PHE A 167 4.37 5.60 3.11
C PHE A 167 5.42 4.55 2.77
N ILE A 168 5.81 3.83 3.81
CA ILE A 168 6.72 2.70 3.72
C ILE A 168 6.00 1.46 4.27
N ILE A 169 6.00 0.40 3.48
CA ILE A 169 5.52 -0.92 3.88
C ILE A 169 6.74 -1.82 4.05
N ASP A 170 6.98 -2.32 5.26
CA ASP A 170 8.04 -3.29 5.56
C ASP A 170 7.42 -4.67 5.77
N VAL A 171 7.78 -5.64 4.94
CA VAL A 171 7.37 -7.04 5.08
C VAL A 171 8.36 -7.75 5.99
N LEU A 172 7.95 -8.01 7.23
CA LEU A 172 8.78 -8.61 8.27
C LEU A 172 8.81 -10.14 8.14
N GLU A 173 7.65 -10.74 7.82
CA GLU A 173 7.50 -12.19 7.66
C GLU A 173 6.59 -12.53 6.49
N THR A 174 6.92 -13.63 5.81
CA THR A 174 6.06 -14.26 4.81
C THR A 174 5.76 -15.69 5.19
N THR A 175 4.58 -16.19 4.79
CA THR A 175 4.23 -17.61 4.81
C THR A 175 4.37 -18.16 3.39
N LYS A 176 4.97 -19.34 3.25
CA LYS A 176 5.04 -20.03 1.95
C LYS A 176 3.82 -20.93 1.77
N THR A 177 3.26 -20.89 0.57
CA THR A 177 2.29 -21.91 0.14
C THR A 177 3.01 -23.22 -0.19
N PRO A 178 2.32 -24.36 -0.29
CA PRO A 178 2.92 -25.63 -0.73
C PRO A 178 3.62 -25.51 -2.10
N GLU A 179 3.15 -24.62 -2.97
CA GLU A 179 3.74 -24.34 -4.29
C GLU A 179 4.95 -23.40 -4.22
N GLY A 180 5.39 -23.02 -3.01
CA GLY A 180 6.55 -22.17 -2.77
C GLY A 180 6.31 -20.68 -2.98
N LYS A 181 5.05 -20.23 -3.18
CA LYS A 181 4.70 -18.82 -3.30
C LYS A 181 4.65 -18.13 -1.94
N ASN A 182 4.97 -16.84 -1.91
CA ASN A 182 5.01 -16.04 -0.70
C ASN A 182 3.70 -15.28 -0.45
N LEU A 183 3.21 -15.33 0.79
CA LEU A 183 2.11 -14.52 1.31
C LEU A 183 2.66 -13.64 2.43
N PRO A 184 2.53 -12.31 2.38
CA PRO A 184 2.89 -11.43 3.50
C PRO A 184 2.07 -11.82 4.73
N ARG A 185 2.76 -12.17 5.83
CA ARG A 185 2.12 -12.57 7.07
C ARG A 185 2.18 -11.48 8.13
N HIS A 186 3.36 -10.89 8.32
CA HIS A 186 3.58 -9.83 9.29
C HIS A 186 4.26 -8.66 8.56
N PHE A 187 3.66 -7.49 8.64
CA PHE A 187 4.18 -6.28 7.98
C PHE A 187 3.77 -5.01 8.73
N THR A 188 4.53 -3.96 8.52
CA THR A 188 4.21 -2.63 9.02
C THR A 188 3.91 -1.68 7.87
N VAL A 189 3.12 -0.66 8.14
CA VAL A 189 2.92 0.48 7.24
C VAL A 189 3.13 1.75 8.05
N THR A 190 4.16 2.50 7.71
CA THR A 190 4.44 3.79 8.31
C THR A 190 4.07 4.89 7.35
N TYR A 191 3.24 5.82 7.79
CA TYR A 191 2.80 6.98 7.01
C TYR A 191 3.50 8.23 7.49
N PHE A 192 3.99 8.99 6.54
CA PHE A 192 4.68 10.25 6.77
C PHE A 192 3.94 11.39 6.06
N ASP A 193 4.11 12.58 6.58
CA ASP A 193 3.82 13.79 5.83
C ASP A 193 4.88 13.96 4.73
N ALA A 194 4.47 13.95 3.47
CA ALA A 194 5.41 13.96 2.34
C ALA A 194 6.25 15.25 2.26
N LYS A 195 5.81 16.35 2.91
CA LYS A 195 6.51 17.64 2.89
C LYS A 195 7.50 17.78 4.04
N SER A 196 7.09 17.39 5.25
CA SER A 196 7.91 17.56 6.46
C SER A 196 8.71 16.32 6.83
N GLY A 197 8.35 15.13 6.31
CA GLY A 197 8.92 13.85 6.70
C GLY A 197 8.48 13.37 8.09
N ALA A 198 7.56 14.08 8.74
CA ALA A 198 7.09 13.70 10.08
C ALA A 198 6.21 12.44 10.00
N VAL A 199 6.41 11.51 10.95
CA VAL A 199 5.53 10.32 11.07
C VAL A 199 4.15 10.76 11.50
N LYS A 200 3.13 10.42 10.71
CA LYS A 200 1.70 10.64 11.01
C LYS A 200 1.12 9.50 11.83
N ARG A 201 1.37 8.27 11.39
CA ARG A 201 0.91 7.05 12.06
C ARG A 201 1.76 5.85 11.63
N ALA A 202 1.75 4.83 12.47
CA ALA A 202 2.33 3.52 12.15
C ALA A 202 1.29 2.43 12.43
N GLU A 203 1.19 1.48 11.52
CA GLU A 203 0.27 0.36 11.57
C GLU A 203 1.06 -0.95 11.45
N THR A 204 0.76 -1.92 12.30
CA THR A 204 1.35 -3.26 12.24
C THR A 204 0.24 -4.26 11.97
N PHE A 205 0.45 -5.12 10.98
CA PHE A 205 -0.51 -6.12 10.53
C PHE A 205 0.02 -7.53 10.73
N THR A 206 -0.88 -8.43 11.12
CA THR A 206 -0.64 -9.88 11.09
C THR A 206 -1.81 -10.55 10.41
N ASP A 207 -1.53 -11.26 9.31
CA ASP A 207 -2.50 -11.99 8.51
C ASP A 207 -2.32 -13.50 8.69
N GLU A 208 -3.45 -14.20 8.83
CA GLU A 208 -3.51 -15.67 8.74
C GLU A 208 -4.29 -16.03 7.47
N TYR A 209 -3.88 -17.10 6.81
CA TYR A 209 -4.47 -17.51 5.53
C TYR A 209 -5.04 -18.93 5.60
N LYS A 210 -6.04 -19.18 4.76
CA LYS A 210 -6.62 -20.52 4.51
C LYS A 210 -6.84 -20.71 3.02
N LEU A 211 -6.78 -21.97 2.57
CA LEU A 211 -7.12 -22.34 1.21
C LEU A 211 -8.64 -22.51 1.09
N VAL A 212 -9.24 -21.80 0.12
CA VAL A 212 -10.69 -21.83 -0.17
C VAL A 212 -10.86 -21.89 -1.67
N ASP A 213 -11.50 -22.93 -2.18
CA ASP A 213 -11.76 -23.12 -3.61
C ASP A 213 -10.48 -22.95 -4.48
N GLY A 214 -9.34 -23.44 -3.98
CA GLY A 214 -8.05 -23.30 -4.65
C GLY A 214 -7.38 -21.92 -4.51
N VAL A 215 -7.96 -20.99 -3.77
CA VAL A 215 -7.44 -19.65 -3.53
C VAL A 215 -7.00 -19.50 -2.08
N TRP A 216 -5.77 -19.08 -1.85
CA TRP A 216 -5.33 -18.66 -0.52
C TRP A 216 -6.04 -17.36 -0.14
N PHE A 217 -6.95 -17.42 0.82
CA PHE A 217 -7.74 -16.27 1.29
C PHE A 217 -7.42 -15.98 2.77
N PRO A 218 -7.44 -14.72 3.23
CA PRO A 218 -7.25 -14.42 4.65
C PRO A 218 -8.29 -15.14 5.52
N ALA A 219 -7.84 -15.74 6.60
CA ALA A 219 -8.69 -16.25 7.67
C ALA A 219 -8.93 -15.17 8.72
N SER A 220 -7.88 -14.39 9.02
CA SER A 220 -7.97 -13.23 9.90
C SER A 220 -6.92 -12.19 9.54
N ARG A 221 -7.17 -10.93 9.94
CA ARG A 221 -6.22 -9.82 9.97
C ARG A 221 -6.27 -9.17 11.33
N ARG A 222 -5.13 -9.03 11.98
CA ARG A 222 -4.98 -8.23 13.20
C ARG A 222 -4.18 -6.98 12.87
N MET A 223 -4.62 -5.84 13.40
CA MET A 223 -3.95 -4.56 13.24
C MET A 223 -3.75 -3.87 14.58
N PHE A 224 -2.56 -3.31 14.78
CA PHE A 224 -2.25 -2.34 15.81
C PHE A 224 -1.85 -1.03 15.13
N ARG A 225 -2.44 0.08 15.57
CA ARG A 225 -2.14 1.42 15.06
C ARG A 225 -1.77 2.32 16.23
N ALA A 226 -0.61 2.96 16.13
CA ALA A 226 -0.22 4.05 17.03
C ALA A 226 -0.42 5.38 16.32
N GLU A 227 -1.26 6.23 16.86
CA GLU A 227 -1.59 7.53 16.30
C GLU A 227 -2.01 8.51 17.41
N ASN A 228 -1.48 9.73 17.40
CA ASN A 228 -1.84 10.79 18.36
C ASN A 228 -1.81 10.34 19.84
N GLY A 229 -0.80 9.57 20.22
CA GLY A 229 -0.62 9.07 21.59
C GLY A 229 -1.61 7.98 22.02
N LYS A 230 -2.37 7.40 21.08
CA LYS A 230 -3.31 6.30 21.33
C LYS A 230 -2.88 5.05 20.57
N VAL A 231 -3.29 3.90 21.10
CA VAL A 231 -3.18 2.62 20.41
C VAL A 231 -4.58 2.13 20.06
N VAL A 232 -4.80 1.80 18.79
CA VAL A 232 -6.02 1.18 18.30
C VAL A 232 -5.71 -0.25 17.92
N THR A 233 -6.53 -1.19 18.37
CA THR A 233 -6.41 -2.62 18.05
C THR A 233 -7.66 -3.07 17.32
N ARG A 234 -7.49 -3.63 16.11
CA ARG A 234 -8.57 -4.20 15.33
C ARG A 234 -8.25 -5.62 14.90
N VAL A 235 -9.24 -6.49 14.99
CA VAL A 235 -9.16 -7.87 14.48
C VAL A 235 -10.34 -8.11 13.57
N ILE A 236 -10.05 -8.53 12.33
CA ILE A 236 -11.05 -9.01 11.37
C ILE A 236 -10.94 -10.53 11.30
N GLU A 237 -12.04 -11.23 11.44
CA GLU A 237 -12.17 -12.64 11.06
C GLU A 237 -12.99 -12.73 9.79
N PHE A 238 -12.45 -13.43 8.78
CA PHE A 238 -13.10 -13.69 7.49
C PHE A 238 -13.69 -15.10 7.52
N ARG A 239 -15.00 -15.18 7.66
CA ARG A 239 -15.74 -16.44 7.81
C ARG A 239 -16.47 -16.79 6.52
N ASN A 240 -16.64 -18.07 6.26
CA ASN A 240 -17.45 -18.60 5.16
C ASN A 240 -17.18 -17.94 3.79
N PRO A 241 -15.90 -17.72 3.38
CA PRO A 241 -15.63 -17.12 2.10
C PRO A 241 -16.11 -18.03 0.97
N ARG A 242 -16.75 -17.41 -0.03
CA ARG A 242 -17.18 -18.04 -1.28
C ARG A 242 -16.57 -17.27 -2.43
N ILE A 243 -15.64 -17.92 -3.13
CA ILE A 243 -14.95 -17.33 -4.26
C ILE A 243 -15.79 -17.48 -5.52
N ARG A 244 -15.82 -16.44 -6.33
CA ARG A 244 -16.47 -16.48 -7.65
C ARG A 244 -15.41 -16.36 -8.73
N PHE A 245 -15.59 -17.13 -9.80
CA PHE A 245 -14.71 -17.15 -10.97
C PHE A 245 -15.51 -16.82 -12.23
N ASN A 246 -14.88 -16.15 -13.18
CA ASN A 246 -15.42 -16.02 -14.52
C ASN A 246 -15.23 -17.34 -15.28
N ASN A 247 -16.30 -17.87 -15.85
CA ASN A 247 -16.29 -19.15 -16.58
C ASN A 247 -15.78 -19.06 -18.01
N GLU A 248 -15.25 -17.92 -18.46
CA GLU A 248 -14.88 -17.69 -19.87
C GLU A 248 -13.59 -18.38 -20.34
N GLN A 249 -12.96 -19.25 -19.54
CA GLN A 249 -11.77 -20.02 -19.98
C GLN A 249 -12.00 -21.53 -20.16
N ALA A 250 -13.24 -22.00 -20.19
CA ALA A 250 -13.54 -23.42 -20.49
C ALA A 250 -13.67 -23.72 -22.00
N ALA A 251 -13.38 -22.75 -22.87
CA ALA A 251 -13.47 -22.91 -24.33
C ALA A 251 -12.21 -22.40 -25.03
N ARG A 252 -11.07 -23.10 -24.81
CA ARG A 252 -9.92 -23.13 -25.75
C ARG A 252 -9.14 -24.41 -25.58
#